data_96068fc9689851158f274c29eed97dd2
#
_entry.id   96068fc9689851158f274c29eed97dd2
#
_cell.length_a   1.000
_cell.length_b   1.000
_cell.length_c   1.000
_cell.angle_alpha   90.00
_cell.angle_beta   90.00
_cell.angle_gamma   90.00
#
_symmetry.space_group_name_H-M   'P 1'
#
loop_
_entity.id
_entity.type
_entity.pdbx_description
1 polymer ?
#
loop_
_entity_poly.entity_id
_entity_poly.type
_entity_poly.pdbx_seq_one_letter_code
_entity_poly.pdbx_strand_id
1 'polypeptide(L)'
;ILPKTFGVSYAEPLSVILVYPLRFLIVILRPITWAGGLITRLVSRPRDIPQATEDDIRVMASLSRKSGGIQAYEETAIRNILALDQKRVEDVMTPRTVVFSLPSSTGVDEAYHNANFWHFSRIPVYEENNEDVVGLVSRRDVALHMGREHAHVNLGDIMRPIHFVLESQTLDKVLTEFLESRQHLFAVLDEYGGLAGVISLEDVLEEMLGHEIVDESDVA
;
A
#
# COMPACT_ATOMS: atom_id res chain seq x y z
N ILE A 1 -16.84 -43.87 31.21
CA ILE A 1 -15.49 -43.67 31.85
C ILE A 1 -14.64 -44.94 31.69
N LEU A 2 -15.20 -46.15 31.68
CA LEU A 2 -14.49 -47.44 31.58
C LEU A 2 -13.70 -47.68 30.26
N PRO A 3 -14.11 -47.24 29.04
CA PRO A 3 -13.35 -47.55 27.80
C PRO A 3 -12.03 -46.78 27.72
N LYS A 4 -11.91 -45.59 28.34
CA LYS A 4 -10.70 -44.74 28.22
C LYS A 4 -9.54 -45.29 29.08
N THR A 5 -9.84 -45.79 30.27
CA THR A 5 -8.84 -46.40 31.19
C THR A 5 -8.33 -47.73 30.67
N PHE A 6 -9.17 -48.56 30.07
CA PHE A 6 -8.76 -49.81 29.46
C PHE A 6 -7.80 -49.64 28.26
N GLY A 7 -8.06 -48.60 27.42
CA GLY A 7 -7.19 -48.28 26.30
C GLY A 7 -5.80 -47.82 26.69
N VAL A 8 -5.68 -47.06 27.80
CA VAL A 8 -4.37 -46.55 28.29
C VAL A 8 -3.56 -47.64 28.99
N SER A 9 -4.21 -48.49 29.80
CA SER A 9 -3.52 -49.54 30.59
C SER A 9 -3.03 -50.74 29.71
N TYR A 10 -3.63 -50.99 28.58
CA TYR A 10 -3.28 -52.09 27.69
C TYR A 10 -2.77 -51.62 26.34
N ALA A 11 -2.32 -50.38 26.23
CA ALA A 11 -1.84 -49.79 24.98
C ALA A 11 -0.68 -50.56 24.34
N GLU A 12 0.29 -51.00 25.12
CA GLU A 12 1.46 -51.73 24.63
C GLU A 12 1.11 -53.12 24.08
N PRO A 13 0.45 -54.04 24.78
CA PRO A 13 0.13 -55.38 24.26
C PRO A 13 -0.93 -55.30 23.16
N LEU A 14 -1.91 -54.41 23.21
CA LEU A 14 -2.91 -54.20 22.19
C LEU A 14 -2.31 -53.66 20.87
N SER A 15 -1.28 -52.80 20.95
CA SER A 15 -0.61 -52.29 19.75
C SER A 15 0.08 -53.37 18.95
N VAL A 16 0.74 -54.31 19.61
CA VAL A 16 1.43 -55.43 18.96
C VAL A 16 0.45 -56.37 18.27
N ILE A 17 -0.69 -56.67 18.93
CA ILE A 17 -1.73 -57.57 18.34
C ILE A 17 -2.44 -56.87 17.16
N LEU A 18 -2.69 -55.58 17.22
CA LEU A 18 -3.34 -54.79 16.19
C LEU A 18 -2.44 -54.52 14.95
N VAL A 19 -1.13 -54.53 15.10
CA VAL A 19 -0.17 -54.27 14.01
C VAL A 19 -0.29 -55.35 12.90
N TYR A 20 -0.47 -56.62 13.25
CA TYR A 20 -0.54 -57.70 12.27
C TYR A 20 -1.79 -57.61 11.36
N PRO A 21 -3.02 -57.47 11.88
CA PRO A 21 -4.21 -57.31 11.03
C PRO A 21 -4.21 -55.97 10.28
N LEU A 22 -3.68 -54.88 10.86
CA LEU A 22 -3.54 -53.62 10.17
C LEU A 22 -2.55 -53.68 9.00
N ARG A 23 -1.38 -54.33 9.17
CA ARG A 23 -0.44 -54.60 8.08
C ARG A 23 -1.05 -55.42 6.97
N PHE A 24 -1.79 -56.49 7.34
CA PHE A 24 -2.49 -57.32 6.37
C PHE A 24 -3.54 -56.51 5.57
N LEU A 25 -4.29 -55.67 6.24
CA LEU A 25 -5.27 -54.78 5.61
C LEU A 25 -4.62 -53.76 4.68
N ILE A 26 -3.50 -53.17 5.08
CA ILE A 26 -2.72 -52.23 4.25
C ILE A 26 -2.20 -52.92 2.98
N VAL A 27 -1.69 -54.16 3.08
CA VAL A 27 -1.18 -54.90 1.94
C VAL A 27 -2.30 -55.25 0.94
N ILE A 28 -3.49 -55.63 1.43
CA ILE A 28 -4.65 -55.90 0.60
C ILE A 28 -5.21 -54.64 -0.06
N LEU A 29 -5.23 -53.53 0.66
CA LEU A 29 -5.74 -52.26 0.13
C LEU A 29 -4.74 -51.53 -0.79
N ARG A 30 -3.45 -51.87 -0.73
CA ARG A 30 -2.40 -51.24 -1.54
C ARG A 30 -2.64 -51.26 -3.05
N PRO A 31 -3.08 -52.43 -3.67
CA PRO A 31 -3.40 -52.43 -5.09
C PRO A 31 -4.64 -51.59 -5.42
N ILE A 32 -5.62 -51.51 -4.52
CA ILE A 32 -6.83 -50.70 -4.70
C ILE A 32 -6.48 -49.22 -4.67
N THR A 33 -5.66 -48.78 -3.72
CA THR A 33 -5.19 -47.38 -3.63
C THR A 33 -4.28 -47.03 -4.82
N TRP A 34 -3.45 -47.95 -5.29
CA TRP A 34 -2.62 -47.76 -6.46
C TRP A 34 -3.48 -47.62 -7.75
N ALA A 35 -4.48 -48.50 -7.94
CA ALA A 35 -5.42 -48.41 -9.04
C ALA A 35 -6.26 -47.13 -8.99
N GLY A 36 -6.73 -46.73 -7.80
CA GLY A 36 -7.40 -45.46 -7.58
C GLY A 36 -6.52 -44.25 -7.94
N GLY A 37 -5.24 -44.29 -7.58
CA GLY A 37 -4.24 -43.28 -7.96
C GLY A 37 -4.03 -43.19 -9.47
N LEU A 38 -4.10 -44.31 -10.19
CA LEU A 38 -4.01 -44.33 -11.65
C LEU A 38 -5.24 -43.69 -12.31
N ILE A 39 -6.43 -44.01 -11.81
CA ILE A 39 -7.70 -43.43 -12.28
C ILE A 39 -7.71 -41.92 -11.99
N THR A 40 -7.26 -41.51 -10.81
CA THR A 40 -7.16 -40.08 -10.45
C THR A 40 -6.18 -39.34 -11.37
N ARG A 41 -5.04 -39.95 -11.74
CA ARG A 41 -4.08 -39.37 -12.70
C ARG A 41 -4.62 -39.26 -14.12
N LEU A 42 -5.49 -40.21 -14.55
CA LEU A 42 -6.12 -40.21 -15.87
C LEU A 42 -7.31 -39.23 -15.95
N VAL A 43 -8.02 -39.02 -14.84
CA VAL A 43 -9.22 -38.16 -14.77
C VAL A 43 -8.85 -36.75 -14.28
N SER A 44 -7.86 -36.63 -13.42
CA SER A 44 -7.35 -35.32 -13.00
C SER A 44 -6.52 -34.74 -14.14
N ARG A 45 -7.13 -33.90 -14.96
CA ARG A 45 -6.39 -32.84 -15.64
C ARG A 45 -5.53 -32.15 -14.57
N PRO A 46 -4.30 -31.67 -14.91
CA PRO A 46 -3.57 -30.86 -13.98
C PRO A 46 -4.55 -29.75 -13.54
N ARG A 47 -5.02 -29.84 -12.31
CA ARG A 47 -5.81 -28.79 -11.70
C ARG A 47 -4.83 -27.64 -11.64
N ASP A 48 -5.05 -26.64 -12.47
CA ASP A 48 -4.43 -25.36 -12.21
C ASP A 48 -4.58 -25.14 -10.72
N ILE A 49 -3.45 -25.01 -10.02
CA ILE A 49 -3.45 -24.68 -8.60
C ILE A 49 -4.38 -23.48 -8.53
N PRO A 50 -5.51 -23.52 -7.79
CA PRO A 50 -6.40 -22.38 -7.73
C PRO A 50 -5.51 -21.21 -7.31
N GLN A 51 -5.27 -20.29 -8.26
CA GLN A 51 -4.54 -19.09 -7.95
C GLN A 51 -5.39 -18.40 -6.88
N ALA A 52 -4.79 -18.21 -5.71
CA ALA A 52 -5.48 -17.49 -4.64
C ALA A 52 -5.90 -16.13 -5.19
N THR A 53 -7.18 -15.87 -5.17
CA THR A 53 -7.75 -14.60 -5.61
C THR A 53 -7.60 -13.56 -4.50
N GLU A 54 -7.75 -12.29 -4.83
CA GLU A 54 -7.78 -11.22 -3.81
C GLU A 54 -8.87 -11.47 -2.76
N ASP A 55 -10.02 -12.00 -3.17
CA ASP A 55 -11.10 -12.34 -2.25
C ASP A 55 -10.68 -13.46 -1.28
N ASP A 56 -9.89 -14.43 -1.71
CA ASP A 56 -9.35 -15.47 -0.82
C ASP A 56 -8.41 -14.84 0.23
N ILE A 57 -7.60 -13.85 -0.17
CA ILE A 57 -6.72 -13.12 0.75
C ILE A 57 -7.54 -12.31 1.75
N ARG A 58 -8.58 -11.61 1.30
CA ARG A 58 -9.51 -10.85 2.18
C ARG A 58 -10.19 -11.77 3.20
N VAL A 59 -10.68 -12.93 2.74
CA VAL A 59 -11.31 -13.92 3.64
C VAL A 59 -10.30 -14.48 4.63
N MET A 60 -9.09 -14.82 4.19
CA MET A 60 -8.03 -15.30 5.08
C MET A 60 -7.63 -14.27 6.13
N ALA A 61 -7.50 -12.98 5.77
CA ALA A 61 -7.23 -11.90 6.71
C ALA A 61 -8.34 -11.81 7.77
N SER A 62 -9.62 -11.85 7.37
CA SER A 62 -10.74 -11.80 8.30
C SER A 62 -10.81 -13.01 9.26
N LEU A 63 -10.49 -14.20 8.77
CA LEU A 63 -10.41 -15.40 9.59
C LEU A 63 -9.24 -15.35 10.59
N SER A 64 -8.07 -14.87 10.12
CA SER A 64 -6.89 -14.70 10.96
C SER A 64 -7.15 -13.70 12.10
N ARG A 65 -7.85 -12.60 11.82
CA ARG A 65 -8.29 -11.67 12.86
C ARG A 65 -9.21 -12.31 13.88
N LYS A 66 -10.22 -13.07 13.44
CA LYS A 66 -11.16 -13.76 14.34
C LYS A 66 -10.47 -14.77 15.25
N SER A 67 -9.40 -15.40 14.78
CA SER A 67 -8.59 -16.33 15.56
C SER A 67 -7.51 -15.66 16.42
N GLY A 68 -7.35 -14.34 16.36
CA GLY A 68 -6.32 -13.57 17.08
C GLY A 68 -4.94 -13.64 16.46
N GLY A 69 -4.81 -14.08 15.19
CA GLY A 69 -3.54 -14.16 14.47
C GLY A 69 -3.04 -12.82 13.96
N ILE A 70 -3.96 -11.90 13.65
CA ILE A 70 -3.64 -10.51 13.25
C ILE A 70 -4.53 -9.51 13.99
N GLN A 71 -4.11 -8.25 14.03
CA GLN A 71 -4.84 -7.16 14.67
C GLN A 71 -5.84 -6.49 13.72
N ALA A 72 -6.72 -5.64 14.27
CA ALA A 72 -7.75 -4.98 13.48
C ALA A 72 -7.18 -4.06 12.40
N TYR A 73 -6.15 -3.29 12.72
CA TYR A 73 -5.50 -2.39 11.77
C TYR A 73 -4.77 -3.15 10.65
N GLU A 74 -4.19 -4.33 10.94
CA GLU A 74 -3.52 -5.16 9.94
C GLU A 74 -4.52 -5.71 8.91
N GLU A 75 -5.71 -6.18 9.36
CA GLU A 75 -6.78 -6.58 8.44
C GLU A 75 -7.24 -5.42 7.57
N THR A 76 -7.40 -4.22 8.17
CA THR A 76 -7.80 -3.01 7.44
C THR A 76 -6.76 -2.63 6.39
N ALA A 77 -5.47 -2.61 6.74
CA ALA A 77 -4.39 -2.32 5.81
C ALA A 77 -4.34 -3.32 4.64
N ILE A 78 -4.47 -4.63 4.91
CA ILE A 78 -4.53 -5.64 3.85
C ILE A 78 -5.69 -5.37 2.88
N ARG A 79 -6.87 -5.06 3.41
CA ARG A 79 -8.06 -4.76 2.60
C ARG A 79 -7.88 -3.51 1.75
N ASN A 80 -7.33 -2.45 2.33
CA ASN A 80 -7.11 -1.19 1.65
C ASN A 80 -6.04 -1.32 0.54
N ILE A 81 -4.94 -2.03 0.81
CA ILE A 81 -3.92 -2.32 -0.20
C ILE A 81 -4.51 -3.06 -1.41
N LEU A 82 -5.37 -4.06 -1.18
CA LEU A 82 -6.06 -4.79 -2.24
C LEU A 82 -7.16 -3.97 -2.96
N ALA A 83 -7.46 -2.77 -2.49
CA ALA A 83 -8.45 -1.88 -3.10
C ALA A 83 -7.81 -0.67 -3.81
N LEU A 84 -6.48 -0.52 -3.79
CA LEU A 84 -5.81 0.63 -4.40
C LEU A 84 -6.03 0.71 -5.92
N ASP A 85 -6.17 -0.41 -6.59
CA ASP A 85 -6.47 -0.50 -8.03
C ASP A 85 -7.89 -0.04 -8.40
N GLN A 86 -8.78 0.06 -7.42
CA GLN A 86 -10.16 0.51 -7.56
C GLN A 86 -10.36 1.99 -7.21
N LYS A 87 -9.36 2.61 -6.53
CA LYS A 87 -9.39 4.02 -6.15
C LYS A 87 -8.60 4.86 -7.13
N ARG A 88 -9.09 6.06 -7.39
CA ARG A 88 -8.46 7.02 -8.29
C ARG A 88 -7.78 8.14 -7.52
N VAL A 89 -6.87 8.82 -8.19
CA VAL A 89 -6.20 10.01 -7.65
C VAL A 89 -7.21 11.08 -7.23
N GLU A 90 -8.25 11.30 -8.04
CA GLU A 90 -9.32 12.28 -7.75
C GLU A 90 -10.03 12.08 -6.41
N ASP A 91 -10.08 10.81 -5.91
CA ASP A 91 -10.73 10.46 -4.65
C ASP A 91 -9.92 10.86 -3.42
N VAL A 92 -8.60 11.09 -3.59
CA VAL A 92 -7.64 11.23 -2.47
C VAL A 92 -6.82 12.52 -2.56
N MET A 93 -6.61 13.07 -3.77
CA MET A 93 -5.82 14.27 -4.00
C MET A 93 -6.31 15.48 -3.20
N THR A 94 -5.38 16.37 -2.88
CA THR A 94 -5.71 17.72 -2.40
C THR A 94 -6.12 18.59 -3.60
N PRO A 95 -7.38 19.07 -3.68
CA PRO A 95 -7.86 19.88 -4.80
C PRO A 95 -7.12 21.22 -4.93
N ARG A 96 -6.92 21.70 -6.15
CA ARG A 96 -6.19 22.97 -6.46
C ARG A 96 -6.67 24.18 -5.67
N THR A 97 -7.95 24.20 -5.30
CA THR A 97 -8.56 25.32 -4.59
C THR A 97 -8.03 25.54 -3.18
N VAL A 98 -7.40 24.51 -2.58
CA VAL A 98 -6.82 24.55 -1.24
C VAL A 98 -5.30 24.36 -1.24
N VAL A 99 -4.70 24.08 -2.40
CA VAL A 99 -3.24 23.94 -2.53
C VAL A 99 -2.56 25.28 -2.31
N PHE A 100 -1.63 25.32 -1.35
CA PHE A 100 -0.73 26.45 -1.19
C PHE A 100 0.41 26.34 -2.22
N SER A 101 0.51 27.31 -3.11
CA SER A 101 1.54 27.40 -4.15
C SER A 101 2.09 28.83 -4.24
N LEU A 102 3.29 29.00 -4.79
CA LEU A 102 3.95 30.30 -4.93
C LEU A 102 4.42 30.53 -6.37
N PRO A 103 4.41 31.80 -6.85
CA PRO A 103 4.97 32.15 -8.16
C PRO A 103 6.48 31.87 -8.21
N SER A 104 6.98 31.48 -9.38
CA SER A 104 8.41 31.24 -9.65
C SER A 104 9.26 32.53 -9.43
N SER A 105 8.64 33.70 -9.63
CA SER A 105 9.25 35.01 -9.43
C SER A 105 9.39 35.41 -7.95
N THR A 106 8.77 34.68 -7.02
CA THR A 106 8.89 34.95 -5.56
C THR A 106 10.35 34.81 -5.12
N GLY A 107 10.87 35.80 -4.42
CA GLY A 107 12.20 35.73 -3.83
C GLY A 107 12.29 34.67 -2.72
N VAL A 108 13.44 34.04 -2.59
CA VAL A 108 13.70 33.06 -1.50
C VAL A 108 13.52 33.73 -0.12
N ASP A 109 13.91 34.98 0.03
CA ASP A 109 13.71 35.76 1.27
C ASP A 109 12.21 35.97 1.59
N GLU A 110 11.42 36.33 0.59
CA GLU A 110 9.98 36.51 0.73
C GLU A 110 9.29 35.19 1.10
N ALA A 111 9.64 34.09 0.43
CA ALA A 111 9.11 32.78 0.74
C ALA A 111 9.48 32.34 2.17
N TYR A 112 10.71 32.57 2.60
CA TYR A 112 11.18 32.23 3.93
C TYR A 112 10.40 32.95 5.04
N HIS A 113 10.03 34.21 4.84
CA HIS A 113 9.27 35.02 5.81
C HIS A 113 7.74 34.82 5.70
N ASN A 114 7.27 34.06 4.74
CA ASN A 114 5.84 33.73 4.63
C ASN A 114 5.45 32.66 5.68
N ALA A 115 4.55 33.03 6.59
CA ALA A 115 4.13 32.14 7.68
C ALA A 115 3.52 30.83 7.18
N ASN A 116 2.73 30.88 6.09
CA ASN A 116 2.08 29.70 5.53
C ASN A 116 3.07 28.73 4.89
N PHE A 117 4.24 29.20 4.45
CA PHE A 117 5.28 28.37 3.84
C PHE A 117 5.76 27.26 4.78
N TRP A 118 5.82 27.52 6.07
CA TRP A 118 6.37 26.60 7.07
C TRP A 118 5.45 25.45 7.43
N HIS A 119 4.17 25.53 7.07
CA HIS A 119 3.22 24.43 7.27
C HIS A 119 3.43 23.28 6.29
N PHE A 120 4.14 23.51 5.17
CA PHE A 120 4.31 22.52 4.13
C PHE A 120 5.79 22.14 3.95
N SER A 121 6.06 20.86 3.75
CA SER A 121 7.41 20.37 3.46
C SER A 121 7.84 20.64 2.03
N ARG A 122 6.89 20.66 1.10
CA ARG A 122 7.06 20.89 -0.35
C ARG A 122 5.96 21.79 -0.86
N ILE A 123 6.33 22.77 -1.65
CA ILE A 123 5.43 23.80 -2.18
C ILE A 123 5.51 23.77 -3.70
N PRO A 124 4.40 23.59 -4.42
CA PRO A 124 4.33 23.75 -5.87
C PRO A 124 4.67 25.20 -6.26
N VAL A 125 5.38 25.33 -7.39
CA VAL A 125 5.77 26.61 -7.97
C VAL A 125 5.13 26.74 -9.33
N TYR A 126 4.49 27.90 -9.60
CA TYR A 126 3.81 28.18 -10.85
C TYR A 126 4.40 29.39 -11.58
N GLU A 127 4.16 29.54 -12.88
CA GLU A 127 4.63 30.68 -13.68
C GLU A 127 3.59 31.79 -13.77
N GLU A 128 2.56 31.64 -14.59
CA GLU A 128 1.60 32.71 -14.86
C GLU A 128 0.44 32.73 -13.87
N ASN A 129 -0.07 31.56 -13.54
CA ASN A 129 -1.22 31.38 -12.64
C ASN A 129 -1.14 30.05 -11.88
N ASN A 130 -1.96 29.88 -10.85
CA ASN A 130 -1.96 28.70 -10.00
C ASN A 130 -2.21 27.35 -10.74
N GLU A 131 -2.68 27.40 -11.98
CA GLU A 131 -2.93 26.22 -12.81
C GLU A 131 -1.70 25.81 -13.61
N ASP A 132 -0.72 26.74 -13.77
CA ASP A 132 0.50 26.52 -14.53
C ASP A 132 1.67 26.15 -13.59
N VAL A 133 1.55 25.01 -12.93
CA VAL A 133 2.59 24.51 -12.04
C VAL A 133 3.74 23.94 -12.85
N VAL A 134 4.95 24.50 -12.67
CA VAL A 134 6.16 24.15 -13.43
C VAL A 134 7.19 23.39 -12.58
N GLY A 135 7.07 23.42 -11.26
CA GLY A 135 8.03 22.77 -10.37
C GLY A 135 7.59 22.73 -8.93
N LEU A 136 8.50 22.35 -8.08
CA LEU A 136 8.31 22.37 -6.62
C LEU A 136 9.59 22.85 -5.92
N VAL A 137 9.44 23.49 -4.77
CA VAL A 137 10.52 23.81 -3.83
C VAL A 137 10.30 23.09 -2.52
N SER A 138 11.39 22.68 -1.87
CA SER A 138 11.30 22.15 -0.51
C SER A 138 11.59 23.25 0.51
N ARG A 139 10.91 23.19 1.65
CA ARG A 139 11.18 24.03 2.82
C ARG A 139 12.68 24.03 3.18
N ARG A 140 13.32 22.88 3.08
CA ARG A 140 14.75 22.72 3.36
C ARG A 140 15.64 23.48 2.35
N ASP A 141 15.31 23.44 1.05
CA ASP A 141 16.13 24.12 0.03
C ASP A 141 16.06 25.62 0.22
N VAL A 142 14.87 26.19 0.52
CA VAL A 142 14.69 27.61 0.84
C VAL A 142 15.50 28.01 2.08
N ALA A 143 15.43 27.24 3.16
CA ALA A 143 16.18 27.51 4.39
C ALA A 143 17.71 27.45 4.14
N LEU A 144 18.19 26.54 3.31
CA LEU A 144 19.62 26.44 2.96
C LEU A 144 20.12 27.64 2.15
N HIS A 145 19.28 28.19 1.27
CA HIS A 145 19.65 29.37 0.45
C HIS A 145 19.68 30.63 1.29
N MET A 146 18.77 30.78 2.25
CA MET A 146 18.81 31.87 3.21
C MET A 146 20.11 31.86 4.04
N GLY A 147 20.55 30.71 4.51
CA GLY A 147 21.79 30.56 5.30
C GLY A 147 23.09 30.87 4.54
N ARG A 148 23.05 30.94 3.20
CA ARG A 148 24.21 31.16 2.32
C ARG A 148 24.32 32.59 1.75
N GLU A 149 23.60 33.53 2.26
CA GLU A 149 23.52 34.91 1.74
C GLU A 149 23.03 35.03 0.28
N HIS A 150 22.30 34.02 -0.22
CA HIS A 150 21.71 33.99 -1.56
C HIS A 150 20.22 34.37 -1.52
N ALA A 151 19.87 35.36 -0.68
CA ALA A 151 18.51 35.85 -0.47
C ALA A 151 17.87 36.50 -1.72
N HIS A 152 18.67 36.85 -2.73
CA HIS A 152 18.21 37.49 -3.97
C HIS A 152 17.86 36.53 -5.09
N VAL A 153 17.86 35.22 -4.83
CA VAL A 153 17.52 34.16 -5.79
C VAL A 153 16.00 33.95 -5.75
N ASN A 154 15.38 33.74 -6.90
CA ASN A 154 13.97 33.45 -6.98
C ASN A 154 13.70 31.94 -6.82
N LEU A 155 12.45 31.59 -6.46
CA LEU A 155 12.05 30.16 -6.34
C LEU A 155 12.23 29.41 -7.66
N GLY A 156 12.03 30.06 -8.81
CA GLY A 156 12.25 29.49 -10.14
C GLY A 156 13.69 29.02 -10.37
N ASP A 157 14.70 29.65 -9.72
CA ASP A 157 16.10 29.29 -9.88
C ASP A 157 16.50 28.05 -9.04
N ILE A 158 15.73 27.72 -8.02
CA ILE A 158 16.02 26.62 -7.06
C ILE A 158 15.00 25.51 -7.09
N MET A 159 13.88 25.69 -7.82
CA MET A 159 12.85 24.68 -7.95
C MET A 159 13.38 23.44 -8.66
N ARG A 160 12.74 22.32 -8.37
CA ARG A 160 12.97 21.03 -9.04
C ARG A 160 11.77 20.70 -9.91
N PRO A 161 11.96 19.94 -10.99
CA PRO A 161 10.83 19.45 -11.78
C PRO A 161 9.84 18.69 -10.91
N ILE A 162 8.54 18.93 -11.10
CA ILE A 162 7.47 18.17 -10.49
C ILE A 162 7.01 17.07 -11.46
N HIS A 163 6.63 15.91 -10.91
CA HIS A 163 6.04 14.84 -11.70
C HIS A 163 4.54 15.06 -11.84
N PHE A 164 3.98 14.73 -13.01
CA PHE A 164 2.56 14.89 -13.30
C PHE A 164 1.89 13.54 -13.43
N VAL A 165 0.71 13.40 -12.82
CA VAL A 165 -0.17 12.23 -12.94
C VAL A 165 -1.57 12.68 -13.32
N LEU A 166 -2.40 11.78 -13.87
CA LEU A 166 -3.79 12.09 -14.22
C LEU A 166 -4.71 11.81 -13.02
N GLU A 167 -5.74 12.63 -12.83
CA GLU A 167 -6.75 12.42 -11.77
C GLU A 167 -7.50 11.10 -11.93
N SER A 168 -7.64 10.59 -13.17
CA SER A 168 -8.28 9.31 -13.47
C SER A 168 -7.39 8.09 -13.23
N GLN A 169 -6.09 8.28 -12.93
CA GLN A 169 -5.13 7.20 -12.67
C GLN A 169 -5.44 6.51 -11.34
N THR A 170 -5.16 5.21 -11.26
CA THR A 170 -5.39 4.42 -10.04
C THR A 170 -4.24 4.56 -9.05
N LEU A 171 -4.54 4.49 -7.75
CA LEU A 171 -3.55 4.72 -6.69
C LEU A 171 -2.41 3.69 -6.65
N ASP A 172 -2.65 2.44 -7.07
CA ASP A 172 -1.61 1.41 -7.19
C ASP A 172 -0.50 1.81 -8.16
N LYS A 173 -0.86 2.43 -9.30
CA LYS A 173 0.08 2.94 -10.29
C LYS A 173 0.83 4.15 -9.76
N VAL A 174 0.11 5.10 -9.16
CA VAL A 174 0.73 6.30 -8.58
C VAL A 174 1.69 5.95 -7.44
N LEU A 175 1.35 4.97 -6.60
CA LEU A 175 2.27 4.46 -5.59
C LEU A 175 3.56 3.92 -6.22
N THR A 176 3.43 3.15 -7.31
CA THR A 176 4.61 2.64 -8.05
C THR A 176 5.48 3.78 -8.58
N GLU A 177 4.87 4.82 -9.15
CA GLU A 177 5.58 6.00 -9.65
C GLU A 177 6.28 6.78 -8.52
N PHE A 178 5.66 6.91 -7.34
CA PHE A 178 6.32 7.49 -6.16
C PHE A 178 7.58 6.72 -5.78
N LEU A 179 7.51 5.39 -5.75
CA LEU A 179 8.64 4.53 -5.39
C LEU A 179 9.78 4.60 -6.42
N GLU A 180 9.46 4.73 -7.70
CA GLU A 180 10.44 4.82 -8.79
C GLU A 180 11.09 6.20 -8.88
N SER A 181 10.29 7.28 -8.82
CA SER A 181 10.77 8.66 -8.98
C SER A 181 11.49 9.19 -7.74
N ARG A 182 11.28 8.61 -6.58
CA ARG A 182 11.74 9.10 -5.27
C ARG A 182 11.27 10.53 -4.96
N GLN A 183 10.22 10.97 -5.61
CA GLN A 183 9.52 12.20 -5.26
C GLN A 183 8.43 11.86 -4.23
N HIS A 184 7.92 12.86 -3.52
CA HIS A 184 6.89 12.68 -2.49
C HIS A 184 5.68 13.58 -2.72
N LEU A 185 5.68 14.34 -3.81
CA LEU A 185 4.57 15.19 -4.21
C LEU A 185 4.50 15.21 -5.73
N PHE A 186 3.32 14.94 -6.28
CA PHE A 186 3.01 15.02 -7.70
C PHE A 186 1.93 16.06 -7.96
N ALA A 187 1.99 16.71 -9.11
CA ALA A 187 0.90 17.54 -9.62
C ALA A 187 -0.11 16.64 -10.34
N VAL A 188 -1.38 16.89 -10.11
CA VAL A 188 -2.48 16.13 -10.71
C VAL A 188 -3.11 16.94 -11.82
N LEU A 189 -3.24 16.35 -13.00
CA LEU A 189 -3.86 16.97 -14.18
C LEU A 189 -5.25 16.38 -14.43
N ASP A 190 -6.16 17.24 -14.84
CA ASP A 190 -7.46 16.87 -15.40
C ASP A 190 -7.34 16.33 -16.83
N GLU A 191 -8.45 15.93 -17.44
CA GLU A 191 -8.51 15.43 -18.82
C GLU A 191 -8.22 16.49 -19.90
N TYR A 192 -8.19 17.76 -19.51
CA TYR A 192 -7.89 18.89 -20.40
C TYR A 192 -6.43 19.37 -20.27
N GLY A 193 -5.68 18.77 -19.34
CA GLY A 193 -4.31 19.13 -19.05
C GLY A 193 -4.16 20.32 -18.08
N GLY A 194 -5.25 20.76 -17.46
CA GLY A 194 -5.25 21.74 -16.37
C GLY A 194 -4.89 21.11 -15.04
N LEU A 195 -4.36 21.91 -14.11
CA LEU A 195 -4.09 21.44 -12.76
C LEU A 195 -5.40 21.15 -12.02
N ALA A 196 -5.63 19.90 -11.65
CA ALA A 196 -6.73 19.46 -10.78
C ALA A 196 -6.37 19.59 -9.28
N GLY A 197 -5.12 19.32 -8.94
CA GLY A 197 -4.65 19.37 -7.56
C GLY A 197 -3.23 18.84 -7.40
N VAL A 198 -2.92 18.35 -6.20
CA VAL A 198 -1.67 17.65 -5.89
C VAL A 198 -1.98 16.38 -5.12
N ILE A 199 -1.10 15.40 -5.22
CA ILE A 199 -1.15 14.18 -4.40
C ILE A 199 0.23 13.94 -3.81
N SER A 200 0.28 13.61 -2.52
CA SER A 200 1.49 13.25 -1.82
C SER A 200 1.61 11.73 -1.64
N LEU A 201 2.81 11.25 -1.36
CA LEU A 201 3.01 9.85 -0.96
C LEU A 201 2.30 9.57 0.36
N GLU A 202 2.28 10.54 1.24
CA GLU A 202 1.61 10.50 2.54
C GLU A 202 0.11 10.23 2.36
N ASP A 203 -0.59 10.91 1.44
CA ASP A 203 -2.01 10.68 1.13
C ASP A 203 -2.29 9.22 0.70
N VAL A 204 -1.42 8.66 -0.14
CA VAL A 204 -1.54 7.27 -0.57
C VAL A 204 -1.30 6.29 0.58
N LEU A 205 -0.34 6.58 1.46
CA LEU A 205 -0.07 5.74 2.63
C LEU A 205 -1.19 5.81 3.67
N GLU A 206 -1.81 6.97 3.87
CA GLU A 206 -3.00 7.13 4.73
C GLU A 206 -4.16 6.28 4.23
N GLU A 207 -4.38 6.29 2.92
CA GLU A 207 -5.39 5.47 2.29
C GLU A 207 -5.11 3.97 2.50
N MET A 208 -3.86 3.54 2.41
CA MET A 208 -3.46 2.15 2.65
C MET A 208 -3.64 1.74 4.11
N LEU A 209 -3.27 2.60 5.05
CA LEU A 209 -3.31 2.28 6.48
C LEU A 209 -4.71 2.46 7.09
N GLY A 210 -5.56 3.26 6.45
CA GLY A 210 -6.90 3.60 6.94
C GLY A 210 -6.88 4.46 8.22
N HIS A 211 -5.79 5.17 8.44
CA HIS A 211 -5.59 6.11 9.55
C HIS A 211 -4.87 7.35 9.03
N GLU A 212 -5.31 8.50 9.47
CA GLU A 212 -4.63 9.77 9.24
C GLU A 212 -3.25 9.74 9.89
N ILE A 213 -2.21 9.99 9.11
CA ILE A 213 -0.83 10.13 9.61
C ILE A 213 -0.69 11.56 10.10
N VAL A 214 -0.93 11.78 11.39
CA VAL A 214 -0.79 13.11 12.00
C VAL A 214 0.70 13.43 12.10
N ASP A 215 1.15 14.46 11.40
CA ASP A 215 2.52 14.99 11.55
C ASP A 215 2.64 15.68 12.91
N GLU A 216 3.83 15.67 13.52
CA GLU A 216 4.11 16.32 14.82
C GLU A 216 3.79 17.83 14.80
N SER A 217 3.70 18.44 13.61
CA SER A 217 3.36 19.85 13.40
C SER A 217 1.85 20.13 13.39
N ASP A 218 1.00 19.13 13.26
CA ASP A 218 -0.48 19.27 13.19
C ASP A 218 -1.13 19.32 14.59
N VAL A 219 -0.35 19.12 15.64
CA VAL A 219 -0.79 19.21 17.04
C VAL A 219 -0.49 20.58 17.59
N ALA A 220 -1.30 21.59 17.21
CA ALA A 220 -1.27 22.93 17.79
C ALA A 220 -2.69 23.44 18.05
#